data_fda228cfe566e1c6d41406d72883ca2e
#
_entry.id   fda228cfe566e1c6d41406d72883ca2e
#
_cell.length_a   1.000
_cell.length_b   1.000
_cell.length_c   1.000
_cell.angle_alpha   90.00
_cell.angle_beta   90.00
_cell.angle_gamma   90.00
#
_symmetry.space_group_name_H-M   'P 1'
#
loop_
_entity.id
_entity.type
_entity.pdbx_description
1 polymer ?
#
loop_
_entity_poly.entity_id
_entity_poly.type
_entity_poly.pdbx_seq_one_letter_code
_entity_poly.pdbx_strand_id
1 'polypeptide(L)'
;MTTVRTLPIRVPPVAGEALDSWLEALAHRSATAFGDLLAAVGLNPYHGTATNGWIVALTSEQASAITAATAVSRDALTTMTLAHYSGRAVNIHPETPTLKRAFPWGNARGSRYCPTCMKDNGGRWQLSWRLGWSFACTEHHRLLVDVCPRCCAVPRRRTHVGDLIPNIGCCAHPAPQANGRIPARCDA
;
A
#
# COMPACT_ATOMS: atom_id res chain seq x y z
N MET A 1 25.98 0.81 5.97
CA MET A 1 24.98 0.40 4.95
C MET A 1 24.66 -1.06 5.19
N THR A 2 23.43 -1.37 5.56
CA THR A 2 22.98 -2.76 5.80
C THR A 2 22.84 -3.43 4.43
N THR A 3 23.53 -4.53 4.20
CA THR A 3 23.43 -5.29 2.95
C THR A 3 22.04 -5.93 2.89
N VAL A 4 21.23 -5.55 1.92
CA VAL A 4 19.90 -6.15 1.69
C VAL A 4 20.11 -7.61 1.24
N ARG A 5 19.52 -8.55 2.00
CA ARG A 5 19.57 -9.98 1.68
C ARG A 5 18.33 -10.39 0.90
N THR A 6 18.49 -11.37 0.02
CA THR A 6 17.36 -11.98 -0.68
C THR A 6 16.43 -12.69 0.31
N LEU A 7 15.16 -12.37 0.25
CA LEU A 7 14.14 -13.01 1.09
C LEU A 7 13.86 -14.44 0.60
N PRO A 8 13.71 -15.41 1.54
CA PRO A 8 13.48 -16.80 1.19
C PRO A 8 12.06 -17.06 0.62
N ILE A 9 11.10 -16.22 1.00
CA ILE A 9 9.70 -16.33 0.59
C ILE A 9 9.44 -15.34 -0.53
N ARG A 10 8.80 -15.81 -1.59
CA ARG A 10 8.41 -14.99 -2.75
C ARG A 10 6.90 -14.97 -2.88
N VAL A 11 6.37 -13.77 -3.05
CA VAL A 11 4.95 -13.54 -3.34
C VAL A 11 4.89 -12.77 -4.65
N PRO A 12 4.34 -13.34 -5.73
CA PRO A 12 4.21 -12.60 -6.98
C PRO A 12 3.20 -11.45 -6.82
N PRO A 13 3.48 -10.26 -7.40
CA PRO A 13 2.50 -9.21 -7.50
C PRO A 13 1.30 -9.64 -8.34
N VAL A 14 0.13 -9.16 -7.98
CA VAL A 14 -1.09 -9.30 -8.82
C VAL A 14 -1.16 -8.12 -9.79
N ALA A 15 -1.72 -8.35 -10.98
CA ALA A 15 -1.87 -7.29 -11.98
C ALA A 15 -2.64 -6.08 -11.40
N GLY A 16 -2.06 -4.88 -11.57
CA GLY A 16 -2.63 -3.62 -11.07
C GLY A 16 -2.56 -3.41 -9.56
N GLU A 17 -1.90 -4.29 -8.81
CA GLU A 17 -1.79 -4.19 -7.36
C GLU A 17 -0.96 -2.99 -6.90
N ALA A 18 -1.37 -2.37 -5.80
CA ALA A 18 -0.62 -1.31 -5.15
C ALA A 18 0.57 -1.88 -4.35
N LEU A 19 1.70 -1.17 -4.34
CA LEU A 19 2.95 -1.59 -3.69
C LEU A 19 2.76 -1.91 -2.20
N ASP A 20 2.02 -1.08 -1.48
CA ASP A 20 1.73 -1.32 -0.06
C ASP A 20 0.90 -2.59 0.18
N SER A 21 -0.03 -2.91 -0.72
CA SER A 21 -0.79 -4.16 -0.66
C SER A 21 0.11 -5.39 -0.85
N TRP A 22 0.98 -5.34 -1.85
CA TRP A 22 1.92 -6.41 -2.11
C TRP A 22 2.91 -6.63 -0.96
N LEU A 23 3.44 -5.55 -0.38
CA LEU A 23 4.34 -5.65 0.79
C LEU A 23 3.62 -6.23 2.01
N GLU A 24 2.36 -5.87 2.24
CA GLU A 24 1.54 -6.49 3.29
C GLU A 24 1.35 -7.99 3.05
N ALA A 25 1.07 -8.39 1.82
CA ALA A 25 0.93 -9.81 1.47
C ALA A 25 2.25 -10.58 1.66
N LEU A 26 3.38 -9.96 1.35
CA LEU A 26 4.70 -10.53 1.59
C LEU A 26 4.98 -10.66 3.09
N ALA A 27 4.68 -9.64 3.90
CA ALA A 27 4.82 -9.67 5.35
C ALA A 27 3.95 -10.76 5.99
N HIS A 28 2.69 -10.83 5.58
CA HIS A 28 1.76 -11.86 6.04
C HIS A 28 2.27 -13.27 5.71
N ARG A 29 2.67 -13.50 4.46
CA ARG A 29 3.18 -14.81 4.00
C ARG A 29 4.46 -15.22 4.69
N SER A 30 5.28 -14.24 5.08
CA SER A 30 6.54 -14.44 5.82
C SER A 30 6.34 -14.52 7.34
N ALA A 31 5.12 -14.39 7.83
CA ALA A 31 4.78 -14.28 9.26
C ALA A 31 5.64 -13.24 9.99
N THR A 32 5.91 -12.10 9.33
CA THR A 32 6.82 -11.06 9.80
C THR A 32 6.04 -9.77 10.07
N ALA A 33 6.40 -9.03 11.11
CA ALA A 33 5.85 -7.71 11.38
C ALA A 33 6.12 -6.77 10.20
N PHE A 34 5.15 -5.91 9.89
CA PHE A 34 5.22 -5.08 8.68
C PHE A 34 6.44 -4.14 8.68
N GLY A 35 6.78 -3.56 9.83
CA GLY A 35 7.95 -2.72 9.98
C GLY A 35 9.26 -3.46 9.73
N ASP A 36 9.37 -4.69 10.21
CA ASP A 36 10.55 -5.53 10.00
C ASP A 36 10.71 -5.89 8.52
N LEU A 37 9.59 -6.21 7.84
CA LEU A 37 9.64 -6.42 6.39
C LEU A 37 10.09 -5.16 5.66
N LEU A 38 9.51 -3.99 5.97
CA LEU A 38 9.91 -2.73 5.34
C LEU A 38 11.41 -2.48 5.50
N ALA A 39 11.94 -2.68 6.71
CA ALA A 39 13.37 -2.56 6.97
C ALA A 39 14.20 -3.57 6.16
N ALA A 40 13.74 -4.82 6.08
CA ALA A 40 14.43 -5.88 5.34
C ALA A 40 14.47 -5.62 3.81
N VAL A 41 13.49 -4.92 3.26
CA VAL A 41 13.47 -4.54 1.83
C VAL A 41 14.06 -3.14 1.59
N GLY A 42 14.66 -2.50 2.59
CA GLY A 42 15.32 -1.19 2.45
C GLY A 42 14.37 0.01 2.48
N LEU A 43 13.14 -0.19 2.95
CA LEU A 43 12.20 0.90 3.22
C LEU A 43 12.23 1.24 4.72
N ASN A 44 12.34 2.53 5.05
CA ASN A 44 12.36 2.93 6.46
C ASN A 44 10.92 3.10 6.98
N PRO A 45 10.48 2.27 7.96
CA PRO A 45 9.14 2.36 8.53
C PRO A 45 8.94 3.58 9.43
N TYR A 46 10.03 4.20 9.92
CA TYR A 46 10.00 5.20 10.99
C TYR A 46 10.30 6.63 10.54
N HIS A 47 10.65 6.90 9.30
CA HIS A 47 10.80 8.27 8.84
C HIS A 47 9.44 8.94 8.65
N GLY A 48 9.06 9.58 9.73
CA GLY A 48 7.91 10.34 10.12
C GLY A 48 7.48 11.47 9.21
N THR A 49 7.10 11.19 8.01
CA THR A 49 6.14 12.06 7.33
C THR A 49 4.85 11.27 7.14
N ALA A 50 3.73 11.91 7.41
CA ALA A 50 2.37 11.35 7.39
C ALA A 50 1.94 10.77 6.02
N THR A 51 2.86 10.62 5.11
CA THR A 51 2.69 9.99 3.80
C THR A 51 3.92 9.15 3.52
N ASN A 52 3.75 7.85 3.43
CA ASN A 52 4.78 6.96 2.92
C ASN A 52 5.06 7.35 1.45
N GLY A 53 6.04 8.20 1.22
CA GLY A 53 6.39 8.71 -0.11
C GLY A 53 6.63 7.61 -1.13
N TRP A 54 7.10 6.43 -0.66
CA TRP A 54 7.30 5.25 -1.49
C TRP A 54 6.00 4.68 -2.12
N ILE A 55 4.82 5.00 -1.58
CA ILE A 55 3.53 4.69 -2.23
C ILE A 55 3.33 5.57 -3.47
N VAL A 56 3.85 6.79 -3.43
CA VAL A 56 3.75 7.74 -4.55
C VAL A 56 4.79 7.40 -5.61
N ALA A 57 6.05 7.30 -5.21
CA ALA A 57 7.16 6.95 -6.08
C ALA A 57 8.32 6.36 -5.26
N LEU A 58 9.02 5.39 -5.81
CA LEU A 58 10.25 4.85 -5.23
C LEU A 58 11.45 5.68 -5.70
N THR A 59 12.42 5.89 -4.82
CA THR A 59 13.75 6.32 -5.26
C THR A 59 14.48 5.17 -5.96
N SER A 60 15.52 5.49 -6.72
CA SER A 60 16.36 4.46 -7.37
C SER A 60 16.97 3.48 -6.36
N GLU A 61 17.35 3.98 -5.18
CA GLU A 61 17.91 3.17 -4.10
C GLU A 61 16.86 2.21 -3.51
N GLN A 62 15.66 2.73 -3.22
CA GLN A 62 14.55 1.93 -2.71
C GLN A 62 14.15 0.83 -3.71
N ALA A 63 14.00 1.19 -4.99
CA ALA A 63 13.67 0.22 -6.03
C ALA A 63 14.75 -0.87 -6.15
N SER A 64 16.04 -0.47 -6.07
CA SER A 64 17.16 -1.42 -6.09
C SER A 64 17.13 -2.39 -4.91
N ALA A 65 16.90 -1.86 -3.70
CA ALA A 65 16.86 -2.65 -2.48
C ALA A 65 15.71 -3.67 -2.51
N ILE A 66 14.50 -3.24 -2.91
CA ILE A 66 13.35 -4.12 -3.05
C ILE A 66 13.62 -5.19 -4.12
N THR A 67 14.17 -4.81 -5.28
CA THR A 67 14.53 -5.76 -6.35
C THR A 67 15.53 -6.80 -5.85
N ALA A 68 16.59 -6.38 -5.13
CA ALA A 68 17.58 -7.29 -4.56
C ALA A 68 16.96 -8.25 -3.53
N ALA A 69 16.05 -7.75 -2.69
CA ALA A 69 15.40 -8.57 -1.66
C ALA A 69 14.38 -9.56 -2.24
N THR A 70 13.64 -9.18 -3.30
CA THR A 70 12.44 -9.91 -3.73
C THR A 70 12.53 -10.50 -5.14
N ALA A 71 13.51 -10.08 -5.94
CA ALA A 71 13.66 -10.34 -7.37
C ALA A 71 12.52 -9.80 -8.25
N VAL A 72 11.66 -8.92 -7.72
CA VAL A 72 10.68 -8.18 -8.53
C VAL A 72 11.41 -7.09 -9.31
N SER A 73 11.14 -6.97 -10.61
CA SER A 73 11.82 -5.99 -11.46
C SER A 73 11.45 -4.54 -11.09
N ARG A 74 12.34 -3.59 -11.37
CA ARG A 74 12.08 -2.17 -11.14
C ARG A 74 10.86 -1.66 -11.91
N ASP A 75 10.65 -2.14 -13.13
CA ASP A 75 9.50 -1.76 -13.94
C ASP A 75 8.20 -2.22 -13.28
N ALA A 76 8.15 -3.47 -12.80
CA ALA A 76 7.00 -3.97 -12.05
C ALA A 76 6.76 -3.14 -10.77
N LEU A 77 7.80 -2.78 -10.02
CA LEU A 77 7.67 -1.92 -8.83
C LEU A 77 7.13 -0.53 -9.19
N THR A 78 7.58 0.05 -10.31
CA THR A 78 7.07 1.35 -10.77
C THR A 78 5.58 1.28 -11.08
N THR A 79 5.11 0.20 -11.72
CA THR A 79 3.68 0.02 -12.03
C THR A 79 2.80 -0.15 -10.80
N MET A 80 3.38 -0.44 -9.64
CA MET A 80 2.69 -0.60 -8.36
C MET A 80 2.62 0.69 -7.54
N THR A 81 3.24 1.78 -8.00
CA THR A 81 3.23 3.10 -7.36
C THR A 81 2.44 4.12 -8.17
N LEU A 82 2.04 5.23 -7.55
CA LEU A 82 1.34 6.31 -8.26
C LEU A 82 2.19 6.94 -9.37
N ALA A 83 3.52 6.72 -9.38
CA ALA A 83 4.40 7.11 -10.48
C ALA A 83 3.97 6.50 -11.82
N HIS A 84 3.33 5.34 -11.83
CA HIS A 84 2.72 4.73 -13.01
C HIS A 84 1.75 5.67 -13.74
N TYR A 85 1.07 6.53 -12.99
CA TYR A 85 0.09 7.49 -13.52
C TYR A 85 0.65 8.91 -13.68
N SER A 86 1.97 9.12 -13.49
CA SER A 86 2.57 10.45 -13.61
C SER A 86 2.36 11.04 -15.00
N GLY A 87 2.00 12.32 -15.06
CA GLY A 87 1.71 13.03 -16.30
C GLY A 87 0.36 12.69 -16.96
N ARG A 88 -0.36 11.67 -16.48
CA ARG A 88 -1.69 11.26 -16.99
C ARG A 88 -2.80 11.50 -15.97
N ALA A 89 -2.58 11.04 -14.75
CA ALA A 89 -3.58 11.02 -13.70
C ALA A 89 -3.12 11.68 -12.41
N VAL A 90 -1.84 11.79 -12.22
CA VAL A 90 -1.23 12.44 -11.06
C VAL A 90 -0.08 13.33 -11.50
N ASN A 91 0.21 14.35 -10.72
CA ASN A 91 1.38 15.18 -10.90
C ASN A 91 2.24 15.05 -9.65
N ILE A 92 3.42 14.47 -9.79
CA ILE A 92 4.36 14.22 -8.70
C ILE A 92 5.36 15.37 -8.64
N HIS A 93 5.73 15.77 -7.42
CA HIS A 93 6.76 16.78 -7.24
C HIS A 93 8.13 16.21 -7.70
N PRO A 94 8.91 16.94 -8.52
CA PRO A 94 10.13 16.38 -9.12
C PRO A 94 11.20 16.00 -8.09
N GLU A 95 11.27 16.73 -6.97
CA GLU A 95 12.32 16.54 -5.95
C GLU A 95 11.87 15.68 -4.77
N THR A 96 10.56 15.48 -4.60
CA THR A 96 10.02 14.74 -3.45
C THR A 96 8.92 13.80 -3.92
N PRO A 97 8.83 12.56 -3.39
CA PRO A 97 7.78 11.61 -3.76
C PRO A 97 6.43 12.00 -3.14
N THR A 98 5.93 13.18 -3.52
CA THR A 98 4.64 13.72 -3.06
C THR A 98 3.78 14.16 -4.23
N LEU A 99 2.47 14.04 -4.09
CA LEU A 99 1.53 14.54 -5.07
C LEU A 99 1.40 16.07 -4.97
N LYS A 100 1.45 16.77 -6.11
CA LYS A 100 1.13 18.20 -6.17
C LYS A 100 -0.36 18.40 -5.86
N ARG A 101 -0.67 19.23 -4.87
CA ARG A 101 -2.05 19.48 -4.40
C ARG A 101 -2.98 20.07 -5.46
N ALA A 102 -2.42 20.74 -6.47
CA ALA A 102 -3.18 21.31 -7.56
C ALA A 102 -3.81 20.27 -8.51
N PHE A 103 -3.48 18.98 -8.32
CA PHE A 103 -3.99 17.91 -9.17
C PHE A 103 -5.08 17.13 -8.43
N PRO A 104 -6.39 17.34 -8.74
CA PRO A 104 -7.49 16.83 -7.92
C PRO A 104 -7.71 15.30 -8.06
N TRP A 105 -7.11 14.66 -9.03
CA TRP A 105 -7.40 13.27 -9.40
C TRP A 105 -6.55 12.22 -8.71
N GLY A 106 -5.54 12.62 -7.96
CA GLY A 106 -4.70 11.70 -7.19
C GLY A 106 -4.96 11.82 -5.69
N ASN A 107 -5.09 10.72 -4.99
CA ASN A 107 -5.21 10.67 -3.54
C ASN A 107 -4.17 9.72 -2.95
N ALA A 108 -3.08 10.28 -2.42
CA ALA A 108 -2.09 9.49 -1.69
C ALA A 108 -2.61 9.02 -0.31
N ARG A 109 -3.71 9.59 0.15
CA ARG A 109 -4.27 9.30 1.48
C ARG A 109 -5.55 8.50 1.35
N GLY A 110 -5.43 7.19 1.48
CA GLY A 110 -6.56 6.30 1.43
C GLY A 110 -6.78 5.68 0.07
N SER A 111 -7.72 4.76 0.02
CA SER A 111 -8.12 4.03 -1.18
C SER A 111 -9.58 3.66 -1.06
N ARG A 112 -10.28 3.62 -2.17
CA ARG A 112 -11.55 2.91 -2.29
C ARG A 112 -11.27 1.43 -2.51
N TYR A 113 -12.30 0.61 -2.49
CA TYR A 113 -12.18 -0.81 -2.82
C TYR A 113 -13.48 -1.41 -3.34
N CYS A 114 -13.36 -2.49 -4.10
CA CYS A 114 -14.48 -3.35 -4.46
C CYS A 114 -14.48 -4.57 -3.54
N PRO A 115 -15.51 -4.81 -2.71
CA PRO A 115 -15.55 -5.96 -1.81
C PRO A 115 -15.48 -7.30 -2.54
N THR A 116 -16.05 -7.38 -3.74
CA THR A 116 -16.02 -8.60 -4.55
C THR A 116 -14.60 -8.86 -5.08
N CYS A 117 -13.92 -7.85 -5.66
CA CYS A 117 -12.52 -8.00 -6.06
C CYS A 117 -11.63 -8.42 -4.88
N MET A 118 -11.84 -7.82 -3.69
CA MET A 118 -11.07 -8.17 -2.49
C MET A 118 -11.24 -9.65 -2.12
N LYS A 119 -12.46 -10.17 -2.22
CA LYS A 119 -12.72 -11.59 -2.00
C LYS A 119 -12.05 -12.48 -3.06
N ASP A 120 -12.16 -12.11 -4.33
CA ASP A 120 -11.71 -12.94 -5.46
C ASP A 120 -10.19 -12.97 -5.59
N ASN A 121 -9.50 -11.88 -5.19
CA ASN A 121 -8.04 -11.75 -5.31
C ASN A 121 -7.29 -11.97 -3.99
N GLY A 122 -7.96 -12.49 -2.95
CA GLY A 122 -7.33 -12.75 -1.66
C GLY A 122 -6.95 -11.50 -0.88
N GLY A 123 -7.72 -10.41 -0.99
CA GLY A 123 -7.52 -9.19 -0.22
C GLY A 123 -6.49 -8.21 -0.81
N ARG A 124 -6.16 -8.34 -2.10
CA ARG A 124 -5.15 -7.51 -2.77
C ARG A 124 -5.76 -6.21 -3.31
N TRP A 125 -5.16 -5.08 -2.97
CA TRP A 125 -5.67 -3.75 -3.30
C TRP A 125 -5.15 -3.25 -4.64
N GLN A 126 -6.06 -2.77 -5.49
CA GLN A 126 -5.69 -2.21 -6.79
C GLN A 126 -5.17 -0.77 -6.64
N LEU A 127 -4.08 -0.45 -7.33
CA LEU A 127 -3.50 0.90 -7.34
C LEU A 127 -4.48 1.95 -7.89
N SER A 128 -5.25 1.58 -8.91
CA SER A 128 -6.25 2.45 -9.54
C SER A 128 -7.33 2.97 -8.58
N TRP A 129 -7.61 2.23 -7.51
CA TRP A 129 -8.61 2.65 -6.51
C TRP A 129 -8.20 3.89 -5.70
N ARG A 130 -6.94 4.31 -5.80
CA ARG A 130 -6.43 5.57 -5.23
C ARG A 130 -6.69 6.79 -6.12
N LEU A 131 -7.14 6.59 -7.35
CA LEU A 131 -7.40 7.70 -8.28
C LEU A 131 -8.76 8.34 -7.99
N GLY A 132 -8.83 9.66 -8.11
CA GLY A 132 -10.04 10.44 -7.82
C GLY A 132 -11.27 10.03 -8.64
N TRP A 133 -11.05 9.64 -9.90
CA TRP A 133 -12.12 9.20 -10.80
C TRP A 133 -12.48 7.71 -10.70
N SER A 134 -11.72 6.89 -9.96
CA SER A 134 -12.07 5.49 -9.74
C SER A 134 -13.16 5.40 -8.69
N PHE A 135 -14.40 5.49 -9.12
CA PHE A 135 -15.59 5.43 -8.27
C PHE A 135 -16.41 4.16 -8.48
N ALA A 136 -16.16 3.41 -9.54
CA ALA A 136 -16.86 2.17 -9.87
C ALA A 136 -15.87 1.04 -10.23
N CYS A 137 -16.25 -0.18 -9.91
CA CYS A 137 -15.59 -1.39 -10.37
C CYS A 137 -16.18 -1.80 -11.72
N THR A 138 -15.35 -1.82 -12.75
CA THR A 138 -15.76 -2.20 -14.10
C THR A 138 -15.93 -3.72 -14.26
N GLU A 139 -15.30 -4.51 -13.40
CA GLU A 139 -15.40 -5.96 -13.38
C GLU A 139 -16.70 -6.44 -12.72
N HIS A 140 -17.10 -5.80 -11.63
CA HIS A 140 -18.27 -6.20 -10.84
C HIS A 140 -19.47 -5.25 -10.97
N HIS A 141 -19.39 -4.26 -11.87
CA HIS A 141 -20.46 -3.29 -12.18
C HIS A 141 -21.11 -2.66 -10.93
N ARG A 142 -20.27 -2.26 -9.95
CA ARG A 142 -20.72 -1.68 -8.69
C ARG A 142 -19.87 -0.50 -8.26
N LEU A 143 -20.41 0.38 -7.43
CA LEU A 143 -19.64 1.47 -6.84
C LEU A 143 -18.56 0.91 -5.90
N LEU A 144 -17.40 1.55 -5.91
CA LEU A 144 -16.35 1.30 -4.94
C LEU A 144 -16.75 1.83 -3.57
N VAL A 145 -16.39 1.10 -2.54
CA VAL A 145 -16.59 1.51 -1.15
C VAL A 145 -15.45 2.43 -0.71
N ASP A 146 -15.75 3.55 -0.10
CA ASP A 146 -14.79 4.58 0.30
C ASP A 146 -14.56 4.66 1.82
N VAL A 147 -15.36 3.95 2.60
CA VAL A 147 -15.22 3.87 4.06
C VAL A 147 -15.33 2.41 4.55
N CYS A 148 -14.66 2.12 5.66
CA CYS A 148 -14.82 0.81 6.31
C CYS A 148 -16.23 0.69 6.90
N PRO A 149 -16.97 -0.40 6.68
CA PRO A 149 -18.34 -0.55 7.18
C PRO A 149 -18.42 -0.65 8.71
N ARG A 150 -17.31 -1.00 9.39
CA ARG A 150 -17.29 -1.18 10.84
C ARG A 150 -16.83 0.08 11.59
N CYS A 151 -15.73 0.72 11.15
CA CYS A 151 -15.16 1.85 11.86
C CYS A 151 -15.35 3.19 11.15
N CYS A 152 -15.99 3.22 9.97
CA CYS A 152 -16.24 4.40 9.14
C CYS A 152 -14.99 5.18 8.72
N ALA A 153 -13.79 4.62 8.95
CA ALA A 153 -12.54 5.25 8.52
C ALA A 153 -12.30 4.99 7.02
N VAL A 154 -11.62 5.96 6.38
CA VAL A 154 -11.18 5.79 5.00
C VAL A 154 -10.09 4.72 4.95
N PRO A 155 -10.27 3.63 4.18
CA PRO A 155 -9.29 2.55 4.12
C PRO A 155 -7.93 3.06 3.62
N ARG A 156 -6.84 2.45 4.10
CA ARG A 156 -5.45 2.72 3.69
C ARG A 156 -4.99 4.18 3.87
N ARG A 157 -5.70 4.96 4.67
CA ARG A 157 -5.27 6.31 5.07
C ARG A 157 -4.08 6.25 6.03
N ARG A 158 -3.98 5.17 6.79
CA ARG A 158 -2.84 4.84 7.65
C ARG A 158 -2.28 3.50 7.19
N THR A 159 -0.97 3.36 7.29
CA THR A 159 -0.30 2.07 7.13
C THR A 159 -0.59 1.16 8.30
N HIS A 160 -0.33 -0.13 8.13
CA HIS A 160 -0.31 -1.06 9.24
C HIS A 160 0.69 -0.61 10.31
N VAL A 161 0.39 -0.95 11.55
CA VAL A 161 1.32 -0.75 12.67
C VAL A 161 2.56 -1.61 12.41
N GLY A 162 3.75 -1.02 12.56
CA GLY A 162 5.01 -1.67 12.23
C GLY A 162 5.26 -2.97 13.00
N ASP A 163 4.78 -3.05 14.24
CA ASP A 163 5.02 -4.18 15.15
C ASP A 163 4.06 -5.37 14.95
N LEU A 164 3.17 -5.29 13.96
CA LEU A 164 2.15 -6.33 13.74
C LEU A 164 2.27 -6.96 12.37
N ILE A 165 1.96 -8.25 12.29
CA ILE A 165 1.77 -8.96 11.02
C ILE A 165 0.49 -8.44 10.38
N PRO A 166 0.52 -7.98 9.11
CA PRO A 166 -0.67 -7.51 8.43
C PRO A 166 -1.74 -8.59 8.29
N ASN A 167 -2.99 -8.24 8.50
CA ASN A 167 -4.13 -9.06 8.13
C ASN A 167 -4.61 -8.61 6.74
N ILE A 168 -4.39 -9.44 5.72
CA ILE A 168 -4.61 -9.05 4.32
C ILE A 168 -6.10 -8.81 4.07
N GLY A 169 -6.39 -7.73 3.34
CA GLY A 169 -7.76 -7.38 3.00
C GLY A 169 -8.59 -6.80 4.13
N CYS A 170 -8.06 -6.77 5.35
CA CYS A 170 -8.76 -6.24 6.51
C CYS A 170 -8.42 -4.77 6.79
N CYS A 171 -9.29 -4.12 7.54
CA CYS A 171 -9.13 -2.73 7.95
C CYS A 171 -8.03 -2.57 9.00
N ALA A 172 -6.98 -1.82 8.68
CA ALA A 172 -5.85 -1.58 9.58
C ALA A 172 -6.09 -0.47 10.64
N HIS A 173 -7.23 0.20 10.60
CA HIS A 173 -7.55 1.25 11.57
C HIS A 173 -7.74 0.68 12.98
N PRO A 174 -7.45 1.47 14.04
CA PRO A 174 -7.79 1.09 15.40
C PRO A 174 -9.29 0.78 15.53
N ALA A 175 -9.63 -0.20 16.33
CA ALA A 175 -11.02 -0.47 16.66
C ALA A 175 -11.62 0.74 17.42
N PRO A 176 -12.89 1.09 17.21
CA PRO A 176 -13.51 2.29 17.81
C PRO A 176 -13.43 2.37 19.34
N GLN A 177 -13.26 1.24 20.02
CA GLN A 177 -13.21 1.15 21.48
C GLN A 177 -11.84 0.69 22.02
N ALA A 178 -10.81 0.68 21.17
CA ALA A 178 -9.51 0.16 21.58
C ALA A 178 -8.77 1.16 22.48
N ASN A 179 -8.64 0.80 23.76
CA ASN A 179 -7.78 1.48 24.72
C ASN A 179 -6.53 0.63 24.95
N GLY A 180 -5.35 1.21 24.78
CA GLY A 180 -4.09 0.50 25.02
C GLY A 180 -2.93 1.08 24.24
N ARG A 181 -1.71 0.67 24.61
CA ARG A 181 -0.46 1.09 23.97
C ARG A 181 -0.39 0.63 22.49
N ILE A 182 -0.97 -0.53 22.19
CA ILE A 182 -1.20 -1.03 20.84
C ILE A 182 -2.70 -1.31 20.73
N PRO A 183 -3.48 -0.42 20.12
CA PRO A 183 -4.91 -0.60 20.02
C PRO A 183 -5.24 -1.79 19.11
N ALA A 184 -6.24 -2.59 19.52
CA ALA A 184 -6.79 -3.62 18.65
C ALA A 184 -7.24 -3.02 17.31
N ARG A 185 -7.05 -3.76 16.24
CA ARG A 185 -7.46 -3.33 14.89
C ARG A 185 -8.94 -3.54 14.68
N CYS A 186 -9.50 -2.78 13.76
CA CYS A 186 -10.88 -2.95 13.33
C CYS A 186 -11.10 -4.34 12.68
N ASP A 187 -10.18 -4.79 11.84
CA ASP A 187 -10.16 -6.09 11.15
C ASP A 187 -11.49 -6.46 10.45
N ALA A 188 -12.22 -5.46 9.94
CA ALA A 188 -13.43 -5.68 9.13
C ALA A 188 -13.06 -5.99 7.71
#